data_0e6a3e2870f48003467d9070bd60930a
#
_entry.id   0e6a3e2870f48003467d9070bd60930a
#
_cell.length_a   1.000
_cell.length_b   1.000
_cell.length_c   1.000
_cell.angle_alpha   90.00
_cell.angle_beta   90.00
_cell.angle_gamma   90.00
#
_symmetry.space_group_name_H-M   'P 1'
#
loop_
_entity.id
_entity.type
_entity.pdbx_description
1 polymer ?
#
loop_
_entity_poly.entity_id
_entity_poly.type
_entity_poly.pdbx_seq_one_letter_code
_entity_poly.pdbx_strand_id
1 'polypeptide(L)'
;MAVAVGAESDRSLAACSRYSRDRFHYPSPYRDPDSFFNCIGDYAARHRGAVLFPMTDVTVGELLRRRHELQEMVTLPFVDFERYAAASDKANLLAIAETLGVPTPQTIFAGNDNTDIDGIVAGATKIGYPLVIKPSMSRIRTRNGWIQAGVRYAEDCEALRQELEREACRSVPLLIQERIEGPGIGIFLLLHRGEIVAKFAHRRIREKPPSGGVGVLCEGIEAPVEALDSATKLLQKFDWTGVAMVEFKLDRRDRRFKLMEINGRFWGSLQLAISSGVDFPYLLFQLAAGEKIDPPRGYDVGLRSRWELGDLDHLFLRLRKTPSELALPADAPSRGKVLKEFASAFIDPSIHHEVFRWSDPGPFFFEAQHYLSDLI
;
A
#
# COMPACT_ATOMS: atom_id res chain seq x y z
N MET A 1 26.90 -6.13 -3.65
CA MET A 1 25.73 -6.78 -3.02
C MET A 1 25.16 -7.81 -3.98
N ALA A 2 24.87 -9.05 -3.52
CA ALA A 2 24.15 -10.05 -4.28
C ALA A 2 22.67 -10.03 -3.85
N VAL A 3 21.75 -10.13 -4.80
CA VAL A 3 20.32 -10.11 -4.54
C VAL A 3 19.71 -11.45 -4.93
N ALA A 4 19.02 -12.11 -3.98
CA ALA A 4 18.21 -13.28 -4.22
C ALA A 4 16.73 -12.91 -4.21
N VAL A 5 15.94 -13.55 -5.06
CA VAL A 5 14.49 -13.32 -5.16
C VAL A 5 13.73 -14.61 -4.86
N GLY A 6 12.94 -14.60 -3.79
CA GLY A 6 11.96 -15.63 -3.48
C GLY A 6 10.58 -15.27 -4.05
N ALA A 7 9.86 -16.25 -4.60
CA ALA A 7 8.52 -16.06 -5.15
C ALA A 7 7.67 -17.34 -5.06
N GLU A 8 6.35 -17.20 -5.22
CA GLU A 8 5.40 -18.34 -5.29
C GLU A 8 5.46 -19.10 -6.63
N SER A 9 6.29 -18.65 -7.56
CA SER A 9 6.50 -19.29 -8.86
C SER A 9 7.98 -19.20 -9.24
N ASP A 10 8.44 -20.10 -10.10
CA ASP A 10 9.83 -20.13 -10.59
C ASP A 10 10.22 -18.85 -11.36
N ARG A 11 9.23 -18.15 -11.88
CA ARG A 11 9.40 -16.87 -12.57
C ARG A 11 8.52 -15.82 -11.90
N SER A 12 9.11 -14.68 -11.57
CA SER A 12 8.40 -13.52 -11.06
C SER A 12 8.98 -12.25 -11.66
N LEU A 13 8.27 -11.13 -11.54
CA LEU A 13 8.71 -9.85 -12.06
C LEU A 13 10.12 -9.51 -11.63
N ALA A 14 10.41 -9.56 -10.34
CA ALA A 14 11.75 -9.27 -9.80
C ALA A 14 12.77 -10.35 -10.16
N ALA A 15 12.38 -11.62 -10.25
CA ALA A 15 13.26 -12.71 -10.64
C ALA A 15 13.72 -12.63 -12.10
N CYS A 16 12.97 -11.95 -12.97
CA CYS A 16 13.36 -11.74 -14.38
C CYS A 16 14.38 -10.60 -14.56
N SER A 17 14.71 -9.86 -13.50
CA SER A 17 15.76 -8.85 -13.52
C SER A 17 17.14 -9.45 -13.72
N ARG A 18 17.99 -8.79 -14.55
CA ARG A 18 19.40 -9.15 -14.69
C ARG A 18 20.21 -9.02 -13.40
N TYR A 19 19.69 -8.28 -12.42
CA TYR A 19 20.32 -8.07 -11.12
C TYR A 19 19.95 -9.15 -10.10
N SER A 20 18.96 -10.01 -10.38
CA SER A 20 18.65 -11.20 -9.59
C SER A 20 19.75 -12.24 -9.79
N ARG A 21 20.57 -12.49 -8.74
CA ARG A 21 21.70 -13.42 -8.78
C ARG A 21 21.30 -14.84 -8.40
N ASP A 22 20.26 -14.96 -7.55
CA ASP A 22 19.71 -16.24 -7.15
C ASP A 22 18.18 -16.15 -7.07
N ARG A 23 17.53 -17.28 -7.21
CA ARG A 23 16.06 -17.40 -7.22
C ARG A 23 15.67 -18.65 -6.47
N PHE A 24 14.61 -18.55 -5.70
CA PHE A 24 14.03 -19.72 -5.06
C PHE A 24 12.50 -19.63 -5.01
N HIS A 25 11.88 -20.80 -5.08
CA HIS A 25 10.45 -20.96 -4.99
C HIS A 25 10.05 -21.23 -3.54
N TYR A 26 8.95 -20.60 -3.09
CA TYR A 26 8.34 -20.90 -1.81
C TYR A 26 6.82 -21.15 -1.95
N PRO A 27 6.24 -22.02 -1.08
CA PRO A 27 4.80 -22.24 -1.03
C PRO A 27 4.02 -20.96 -0.72
N SER A 28 2.79 -20.87 -1.21
CA SER A 28 1.96 -19.67 -1.01
C SER A 28 1.77 -19.34 0.48
N PRO A 29 2.21 -18.16 0.95
CA PRO A 29 2.01 -17.74 2.34
C PRO A 29 0.52 -17.53 2.67
N TYR A 30 -0.32 -17.42 1.66
CA TYR A 30 -1.77 -17.30 1.81
C TYR A 30 -2.45 -18.63 2.14
N ARG A 31 -1.96 -19.73 1.55
CA ARG A 31 -2.54 -21.08 1.65
C ARG A 31 -1.84 -21.94 2.67
N ASP A 32 -0.53 -21.84 2.73
CA ASP A 32 0.33 -22.66 3.60
C ASP A 32 1.44 -21.79 4.22
N PRO A 33 1.10 -20.97 5.23
CA PRO A 33 2.05 -20.06 5.87
C PRO A 33 3.18 -20.81 6.59
N ASP A 34 2.96 -22.02 7.10
CA ASP A 34 3.99 -22.80 7.79
C ASP A 34 5.05 -23.33 6.81
N SER A 35 4.63 -23.92 5.70
CA SER A 35 5.57 -24.37 4.66
C SER A 35 6.30 -23.18 4.01
N PHE A 36 5.63 -22.02 3.83
CA PHE A 36 6.29 -20.78 3.42
C PHE A 36 7.39 -20.38 4.40
N PHE A 37 7.08 -20.32 5.69
CA PHE A 37 8.05 -19.92 6.71
C PHE A 37 9.24 -20.88 6.78
N ASN A 38 8.99 -22.18 6.74
CA ASN A 38 10.03 -23.20 6.76
C ASN A 38 10.98 -23.08 5.55
N CYS A 39 10.41 -22.85 4.35
CA CYS A 39 11.19 -22.61 3.14
C CYS A 39 12.11 -21.38 3.27
N ILE A 40 11.59 -20.26 3.82
CA ILE A 40 12.41 -19.07 4.10
C ILE A 40 13.50 -19.38 5.13
N GLY A 41 13.18 -20.14 6.19
CA GLY A 41 14.14 -20.56 7.23
C GLY A 41 15.27 -21.40 6.67
N ASP A 42 14.95 -22.38 5.83
CA ASP A 42 15.94 -23.24 5.14
C ASP A 42 16.84 -22.43 4.20
N TYR A 43 16.27 -21.45 3.50
CA TYR A 43 17.06 -20.54 2.67
C TYR A 43 17.95 -19.63 3.52
N ALA A 44 17.43 -19.07 4.59
CA ALA A 44 18.16 -18.21 5.53
C ALA A 44 19.33 -18.94 6.20
N ALA A 45 19.14 -20.21 6.58
CA ALA A 45 20.19 -21.04 7.18
C ALA A 45 21.41 -21.23 6.26
N ARG A 46 21.19 -21.27 4.95
CA ARG A 46 22.26 -21.39 3.93
C ARG A 46 22.89 -20.04 3.58
N HIS A 47 22.22 -18.93 3.89
CA HIS A 47 22.64 -17.56 3.55
C HIS A 47 22.73 -16.66 4.80
N ARG A 48 23.42 -17.17 5.85
CA ARG A 48 23.57 -16.46 7.11
C ARG A 48 24.18 -15.06 6.93
N GLY A 49 23.66 -14.10 7.69
CA GLY A 49 24.07 -12.69 7.61
C GLY A 49 23.39 -11.91 6.50
N ALA A 50 22.47 -12.52 5.72
CA ALA A 50 21.69 -11.80 4.74
C ALA A 50 20.68 -10.85 5.39
N VAL A 51 20.28 -9.81 4.65
CA VAL A 51 19.17 -8.95 5.00
C VAL A 51 17.94 -9.40 4.24
N LEU A 52 16.85 -9.68 4.95
CA LEU A 52 15.60 -10.18 4.39
C LEU A 52 14.56 -9.07 4.29
N PHE A 53 14.06 -8.81 3.08
CA PHE A 53 13.02 -7.84 2.79
C PHE A 53 11.71 -8.52 2.36
N PRO A 54 10.75 -8.74 3.27
CA PRO A 54 9.40 -9.14 2.87
C PRO A 54 8.68 -7.96 2.18
N MET A 55 7.98 -8.26 1.06
CA MET A 55 7.45 -7.24 0.15
C MET A 55 5.94 -7.06 0.23
N THR A 56 5.21 -7.97 0.90
CA THR A 56 3.74 -7.92 1.02
C THR A 56 3.29 -7.96 2.47
N ASP A 57 2.07 -7.48 2.75
CA ASP A 57 1.53 -7.49 4.12
C ASP A 57 1.51 -8.91 4.73
N VAL A 58 1.22 -9.92 3.91
CA VAL A 58 1.19 -11.31 4.36
C VAL A 58 2.60 -11.82 4.68
N THR A 59 3.57 -11.60 3.78
CA THR A 59 4.95 -12.03 4.02
C THR A 59 5.58 -11.30 5.20
N VAL A 60 5.33 -9.99 5.36
CA VAL A 60 5.77 -9.23 6.53
C VAL A 60 5.16 -9.81 7.80
N GLY A 61 3.84 -9.97 7.84
CA GLY A 61 3.13 -10.48 9.01
C GLY A 61 3.60 -11.88 9.44
N GLU A 62 3.76 -12.81 8.50
CA GLU A 62 4.21 -14.17 8.81
C GLU A 62 5.66 -14.22 9.31
N LEU A 63 6.56 -13.46 8.68
CA LEU A 63 7.96 -13.45 9.08
C LEU A 63 8.18 -12.72 10.41
N LEU A 64 7.48 -11.62 10.66
CA LEU A 64 7.59 -10.88 11.92
C LEU A 64 7.03 -11.68 13.10
N ARG A 65 5.93 -12.43 12.92
CA ARG A 65 5.31 -13.26 13.95
C ARG A 65 6.29 -14.30 14.52
N ARG A 66 7.14 -14.84 13.69
CA ARG A 66 8.12 -15.88 14.03
C ARG A 66 9.57 -15.38 13.92
N ARG A 67 9.78 -14.06 14.07
CA ARG A 67 11.09 -13.40 13.91
C ARG A 67 12.19 -14.06 14.74
N HIS A 68 11.88 -14.49 15.97
CA HIS A 68 12.83 -15.08 16.88
C HIS A 68 13.48 -16.36 16.34
N GLU A 69 12.81 -17.08 15.42
CA GLU A 69 13.36 -18.27 14.77
C GLU A 69 14.37 -17.91 13.65
N LEU A 70 14.31 -16.69 13.12
CA LEU A 70 15.16 -16.23 11.99
C LEU A 70 16.31 -15.31 12.44
N GLN A 71 16.24 -14.68 13.62
CA GLN A 71 17.12 -13.57 14.02
C GLN A 71 18.60 -13.91 14.11
N GLU A 72 18.97 -15.19 14.32
CA GLU A 72 20.36 -15.64 14.34
C GLU A 72 20.91 -15.97 12.93
N MET A 73 20.04 -16.00 11.94
CA MET A 73 20.38 -16.35 10.56
C MET A 73 20.40 -15.12 9.65
N VAL A 74 19.37 -14.27 9.75
CA VAL A 74 19.17 -13.10 8.88
C VAL A 74 18.70 -11.90 9.66
N THR A 75 18.93 -10.70 9.11
CA THR A 75 18.40 -9.45 9.66
C THR A 75 17.08 -9.10 8.98
N LEU A 76 16.01 -8.93 9.78
CA LEU A 76 14.73 -8.37 9.37
C LEU A 76 14.64 -6.91 9.84
N PRO A 77 14.92 -5.89 9.01
CA PRO A 77 15.00 -4.50 9.46
C PRO A 77 13.60 -3.82 9.47
N PHE A 78 12.66 -4.45 10.14
CA PHE A 78 11.29 -3.98 10.32
C PHE A 78 10.96 -3.90 11.81
N VAL A 79 9.93 -3.17 12.15
CA VAL A 79 9.35 -3.12 13.51
C VAL A 79 8.95 -4.52 13.98
N ASP A 80 8.75 -4.74 15.28
CA ASP A 80 8.23 -6.01 15.78
C ASP A 80 6.77 -6.28 15.35
N PHE A 81 6.34 -7.53 15.55
CA PHE A 81 5.03 -7.97 15.07
C PHE A 81 3.87 -7.23 15.74
N GLU A 82 3.97 -6.97 17.04
CA GLU A 82 2.91 -6.32 17.82
C GLU A 82 2.66 -4.89 17.33
N ARG A 83 3.73 -4.11 17.11
CA ARG A 83 3.66 -2.75 16.57
C ARG A 83 3.18 -2.74 15.13
N TYR A 84 3.69 -3.68 14.31
CA TYR A 84 3.24 -3.84 12.93
C TYR A 84 1.73 -4.15 12.86
N ALA A 85 1.26 -5.11 13.64
CA ALA A 85 -0.15 -5.51 13.68
C ALA A 85 -1.04 -4.36 14.16
N ALA A 86 -0.61 -3.66 15.22
CA ALA A 86 -1.34 -2.52 15.78
C ALA A 86 -1.48 -1.35 14.80
N ALA A 87 -0.44 -1.06 14.01
CA ALA A 87 -0.46 -0.01 12.98
C ALA A 87 -1.25 -0.42 11.73
N SER A 88 -1.31 -1.72 11.43
CA SER A 88 -2.05 -2.28 10.29
C SER A 88 -3.55 -2.41 10.55
N ASP A 89 -3.97 -2.47 11.81
CA ASP A 89 -5.39 -2.44 12.20
C ASP A 89 -5.93 -1.01 12.12
N LYS A 90 -6.76 -0.76 11.10
CA LYS A 90 -7.32 0.57 10.84
C LYS A 90 -8.19 1.09 11.99
N ALA A 91 -8.87 0.19 12.73
CA ALA A 91 -9.69 0.61 13.87
C ALA A 91 -8.79 1.14 15.00
N ASN A 92 -7.74 0.39 15.35
CA ASN A 92 -6.78 0.81 16.36
C ASN A 92 -6.00 2.07 15.90
N LEU A 93 -5.58 2.12 14.64
CA LEU A 93 -4.88 3.26 14.07
C LEU A 93 -5.70 4.55 14.14
N LEU A 94 -6.98 4.51 13.77
CA LEU A 94 -7.85 5.68 13.81
C LEU A 94 -8.13 6.15 15.25
N ALA A 95 -8.31 5.22 16.19
CA ALA A 95 -8.45 5.56 17.61
C ALA A 95 -7.20 6.25 18.16
N ILE A 96 -6.00 5.77 17.81
CA ILE A 96 -4.74 6.42 18.18
C ILE A 96 -4.61 7.78 17.50
N ALA A 97 -4.95 7.89 16.22
CA ALA A 97 -4.90 9.15 15.47
C ALA A 97 -5.76 10.23 16.13
N GLU A 98 -6.95 9.89 16.60
CA GLU A 98 -7.84 10.79 17.31
C GLU A 98 -7.19 11.33 18.60
N THR A 99 -6.54 10.49 19.40
CA THR A 99 -5.84 10.91 20.62
C THR A 99 -4.66 11.85 20.34
N LEU A 100 -4.07 11.75 19.14
CA LEU A 100 -2.95 12.59 18.69
C LEU A 100 -3.41 13.85 17.94
N GLY A 101 -4.72 14.06 17.77
CA GLY A 101 -5.29 15.16 17.00
C GLY A 101 -5.01 15.08 15.50
N VAL A 102 -4.67 13.89 14.98
CA VAL A 102 -4.51 13.65 13.55
C VAL A 102 -5.87 13.51 12.90
N PRO A 103 -6.18 14.30 11.84
CA PRO A 103 -7.49 14.25 11.22
C PRO A 103 -7.78 12.88 10.59
N THR A 104 -8.99 12.37 10.85
CA THR A 104 -9.50 11.11 10.31
C THR A 104 -10.85 11.32 9.65
N PRO A 105 -11.28 10.43 8.74
CA PRO A 105 -12.69 10.40 8.31
C PRO A 105 -13.61 10.10 9.48
N GLN A 106 -14.84 10.64 9.47
CA GLN A 106 -15.87 10.19 10.40
C GLN A 106 -16.14 8.70 10.19
N THR A 107 -16.10 7.93 11.28
CA THR A 107 -16.08 6.46 11.18
C THR A 107 -17.02 5.84 12.22
N ILE A 108 -17.81 4.85 11.79
CA ILE A 108 -18.52 3.92 12.67
C ILE A 108 -17.78 2.58 12.61
N PHE A 109 -17.51 2.02 13.77
CA PHE A 109 -16.90 0.70 13.90
C PHE A 109 -17.99 -0.35 14.12
N ALA A 110 -18.05 -1.36 13.26
CA ALA A 110 -18.92 -2.51 13.38
C ALA A 110 -18.07 -3.75 13.70
N GLY A 111 -18.23 -4.29 14.93
CA GLY A 111 -17.55 -5.52 15.35
C GLY A 111 -18.18 -6.78 14.72
N ASN A 112 -17.51 -7.94 14.89
CA ASN A 112 -17.97 -9.23 14.38
C ASN A 112 -19.36 -9.65 14.93
N ASP A 113 -19.69 -9.19 16.15
CA ASP A 113 -20.94 -9.55 16.84
C ASP A 113 -21.99 -8.42 16.72
N ASN A 114 -21.71 -7.40 15.93
CA ASN A 114 -22.61 -6.25 15.81
C ASN A 114 -23.79 -6.62 14.89
N THR A 115 -24.84 -7.15 15.51
CA THR A 115 -26.11 -7.49 14.86
C THR A 115 -27.06 -6.29 14.74
N ASP A 116 -26.72 -5.16 15.33
CA ASP A 116 -27.54 -3.93 15.30
C ASP A 116 -27.32 -3.15 14.00
N ILE A 117 -27.80 -3.73 12.90
CA ILE A 117 -27.76 -3.06 11.58
C ILE A 117 -28.54 -1.75 11.62
N ASP A 118 -29.64 -1.68 12.33
CA ASP A 118 -30.48 -0.47 12.41
C ASP A 118 -29.75 0.67 13.11
N GLY A 119 -29.06 0.39 14.21
CA GLY A 119 -28.22 1.36 14.91
C GLY A 119 -27.04 1.84 14.05
N ILE A 120 -26.38 0.94 13.31
CA ILE A 120 -25.31 1.30 12.36
C ILE A 120 -25.86 2.21 11.27
N VAL A 121 -26.97 1.86 10.63
CA VAL A 121 -27.60 2.66 9.56
C VAL A 121 -28.04 4.02 10.08
N ALA A 122 -28.63 4.09 11.28
CA ALA A 122 -29.01 5.36 11.92
C ALA A 122 -27.81 6.27 12.21
N GLY A 123 -26.69 5.69 12.68
CA GLY A 123 -25.43 6.39 12.88
C GLY A 123 -24.83 6.88 11.55
N ALA A 124 -24.82 6.02 10.54
CA ALA A 124 -24.30 6.30 9.20
C ALA A 124 -25.08 7.44 8.50
N THR A 125 -26.38 7.51 8.71
CA THR A 125 -27.23 8.61 8.20
C THR A 125 -26.81 9.97 8.75
N LYS A 126 -26.27 10.02 9.97
CA LYS A 126 -25.74 11.27 10.57
C LYS A 126 -24.41 11.70 9.95
N ILE A 127 -23.60 10.74 9.50
CA ILE A 127 -22.36 11.03 8.75
C ILE A 127 -22.71 11.59 7.37
N GLY A 128 -23.72 11.00 6.71
CA GLY A 128 -24.14 11.33 5.34
C GLY A 128 -23.54 10.39 4.31
N TYR A 129 -24.19 10.33 3.16
CA TYR A 129 -23.79 9.47 2.04
C TYR A 129 -23.09 10.28 0.93
N PRO A 130 -22.25 9.67 0.07
CA PRO A 130 -21.91 8.24 0.04
C PRO A 130 -20.91 7.83 1.13
N LEU A 131 -20.96 6.56 1.51
CA LEU A 131 -20.09 5.96 2.52
C LEU A 131 -19.14 4.93 1.93
N VAL A 132 -18.02 4.71 2.60
CA VAL A 132 -17.04 3.67 2.30
C VAL A 132 -17.12 2.59 3.38
N ILE A 133 -17.29 1.34 2.97
CA ILE A 133 -17.31 0.16 3.84
C ILE A 133 -16.02 -0.61 3.59
N LYS A 134 -15.22 -0.80 4.61
CA LYS A 134 -13.95 -1.52 4.51
C LYS A 134 -13.65 -2.34 5.76
N PRO A 135 -12.95 -3.48 5.64
CA PRO A 135 -12.51 -4.24 6.81
C PRO A 135 -11.46 -3.46 7.60
N SER A 136 -11.39 -3.71 8.91
CA SER A 136 -10.34 -3.11 9.77
C SER A 136 -8.94 -3.50 9.32
N MET A 137 -8.79 -4.73 8.82
CA MET A 137 -7.54 -5.23 8.22
C MET A 137 -7.76 -5.62 6.75
N SER A 138 -6.87 -5.19 5.87
CA SER A 138 -6.92 -5.53 4.43
C SER A 138 -6.69 -7.02 4.17
N ARG A 139 -6.01 -7.71 5.08
CA ARG A 139 -5.72 -9.14 5.07
C ARG A 139 -6.04 -9.72 6.43
N ILE A 140 -6.84 -10.75 6.49
CA ILE A 140 -7.30 -11.37 7.73
C ILE A 140 -6.83 -12.82 7.76
N ARG A 141 -6.04 -13.17 8.79
CA ARG A 141 -5.59 -14.54 8.99
C ARG A 141 -6.72 -15.37 9.60
N THR A 142 -7.00 -16.50 9.00
CA THR A 142 -7.96 -17.49 9.47
C THR A 142 -7.26 -18.83 9.73
N ARG A 143 -7.99 -19.81 10.26
CA ARG A 143 -7.47 -21.18 10.41
C ARG A 143 -7.12 -21.83 9.07
N ASN A 144 -7.75 -21.41 7.97
CA ASN A 144 -7.58 -21.98 6.64
C ASN A 144 -6.71 -21.11 5.70
N GLY A 145 -5.87 -20.20 6.26
CA GLY A 145 -5.04 -19.28 5.51
C GLY A 145 -5.52 -17.83 5.62
N TRP A 146 -5.33 -17.05 4.57
CA TRP A 146 -5.63 -15.62 4.55
C TRP A 146 -6.82 -15.31 3.65
N ILE A 147 -7.69 -14.41 4.09
CA ILE A 147 -8.76 -13.84 3.27
C ILE A 147 -8.47 -12.37 2.98
N GLN A 148 -8.85 -11.95 1.78
CA GLN A 148 -8.83 -10.56 1.38
C GLN A 148 -10.26 -10.03 1.36
N ALA A 149 -10.52 -8.98 2.12
CA ALA A 149 -11.77 -8.26 2.03
C ALA A 149 -11.55 -6.92 1.31
N GLY A 150 -12.42 -6.62 0.34
CA GLY A 150 -12.34 -5.43 -0.49
C GLY A 150 -13.05 -4.23 0.11
N VAL A 151 -12.83 -3.06 -0.48
CA VAL A 151 -13.56 -1.82 -0.20
C VAL A 151 -14.85 -1.82 -0.99
N ARG A 152 -15.94 -1.39 -0.37
CA ARG A 152 -17.28 -1.25 -0.97
C ARG A 152 -17.82 0.16 -0.72
N TYR A 153 -18.85 0.53 -1.44
CA TYR A 153 -19.47 1.84 -1.34
C TYR A 153 -20.98 1.69 -1.12
N ALA A 154 -21.57 2.58 -0.34
CA ALA A 154 -23.01 2.70 -0.16
C ALA A 154 -23.43 4.13 -0.49
N GLU A 155 -24.30 4.27 -1.48
CA GLU A 155 -24.80 5.59 -1.94
C GLU A 155 -25.97 6.10 -1.09
N ASP A 156 -26.64 5.20 -0.35
CA ASP A 156 -27.76 5.49 0.52
C ASP A 156 -27.90 4.43 1.64
N CYS A 157 -28.92 4.59 2.50
CA CYS A 157 -29.16 3.71 3.64
C CYS A 157 -29.55 2.28 3.21
N GLU A 158 -30.25 2.11 2.11
CA GLU A 158 -30.66 0.81 1.61
C GLU A 158 -29.47 0.03 1.06
N ALA A 159 -28.62 0.67 0.28
CA ALA A 159 -27.36 0.09 -0.19
C ALA A 159 -26.44 -0.31 0.99
N LEU A 160 -26.36 0.53 2.03
CA LEU A 160 -25.60 0.21 3.23
C LEU A 160 -26.14 -1.05 3.92
N ARG A 161 -27.47 -1.15 4.10
CA ARG A 161 -28.13 -2.30 4.71
C ARG A 161 -27.83 -3.59 3.93
N GLN A 162 -27.99 -3.56 2.62
CA GLN A 162 -27.69 -4.70 1.75
C GLN A 162 -26.23 -5.14 1.84
N GLU A 163 -25.28 -4.22 1.92
CA GLU A 163 -23.87 -4.56 2.10
C GLU A 163 -23.57 -5.18 3.48
N LEU A 164 -24.18 -4.66 4.56
CA LEU A 164 -24.01 -5.19 5.91
C LEU A 164 -24.62 -6.59 6.10
N GLU A 165 -25.66 -6.92 5.34
CA GLU A 165 -26.32 -8.24 5.35
C GLU A 165 -25.51 -9.33 4.66
N ARG A 166 -24.53 -8.98 3.85
CA ARG A 166 -23.68 -9.97 3.16
C ARG A 166 -22.84 -10.77 4.15
N GLU A 167 -22.76 -12.07 3.95
CA GLU A 167 -21.99 -12.98 4.83
C GLU A 167 -20.52 -12.55 4.98
N ALA A 168 -19.89 -12.07 3.90
CA ALA A 168 -18.52 -11.57 3.93
C ALA A 168 -18.32 -10.35 4.85
N CYS A 169 -19.36 -9.54 5.07
CA CYS A 169 -19.33 -8.39 5.97
C CYS A 169 -19.60 -8.77 7.42
N ARG A 170 -20.33 -9.87 7.67
CA ARG A 170 -20.63 -10.35 9.02
C ARG A 170 -19.48 -11.12 9.67
N SER A 171 -18.51 -11.57 8.87
CA SER A 171 -17.40 -12.41 9.34
C SER A 171 -16.16 -11.62 9.80
N VAL A 172 -16.16 -10.30 9.62
CA VAL A 172 -14.98 -9.46 9.89
C VAL A 172 -15.36 -8.09 10.48
N PRO A 173 -14.52 -7.50 11.35
CA PRO A 173 -14.74 -6.13 11.81
C PRO A 173 -14.69 -5.16 10.64
N LEU A 174 -15.66 -4.24 10.58
CA LEU A 174 -15.82 -3.26 9.51
C LEU A 174 -15.69 -1.83 10.02
N LEU A 175 -15.23 -0.97 9.14
CA LEU A 175 -15.30 0.47 9.25
C LEU A 175 -16.29 0.98 8.21
N ILE A 176 -17.28 1.75 8.65
CA ILE A 176 -18.20 2.51 7.81
C ILE A 176 -17.78 3.97 7.92
N GLN A 177 -17.23 4.52 6.86
CA GLN A 177 -16.58 5.82 6.87
C GLN A 177 -17.23 6.80 5.90
N GLU A 178 -17.19 8.09 6.23
CA GLU A 178 -17.44 9.14 5.24
C GLU A 178 -16.47 8.96 4.06
N ARG A 179 -16.97 9.23 2.87
CA ARG A 179 -16.14 9.22 1.67
C ARG A 179 -15.37 10.54 1.56
N ILE A 180 -14.04 10.45 1.62
CA ILE A 180 -13.19 11.62 1.40
C ILE A 180 -12.91 11.79 -0.08
N GLU A 181 -13.32 12.91 -0.64
CA GLU A 181 -13.02 13.32 -2.01
C GLU A 181 -11.77 14.19 -2.07
N GLY A 182 -10.80 13.74 -2.85
CA GLY A 182 -9.54 14.44 -3.05
C GLY A 182 -8.39 13.52 -3.43
N PRO A 183 -7.24 14.09 -3.75
CA PRO A 183 -6.08 13.29 -4.14
C PRO A 183 -5.53 12.47 -2.98
N GLY A 184 -5.09 11.26 -3.28
CA GLY A 184 -4.29 10.45 -2.37
C GLY A 184 -2.88 11.03 -2.23
N ILE A 185 -2.42 11.17 -1.00
CA ILE A 185 -1.09 11.66 -0.62
C ILE A 185 -0.39 10.57 0.18
N GLY A 186 0.78 10.14 -0.27
CA GLY A 186 1.65 9.23 0.46
C GLY A 186 2.78 10.01 1.12
N ILE A 187 2.98 9.77 2.42
CA ILE A 187 4.18 10.18 3.16
C ILE A 187 5.00 8.92 3.45
N PHE A 188 6.22 8.89 2.95
CA PHE A 188 7.13 7.75 3.03
C PHE A 188 8.28 8.09 3.94
N LEU A 189 8.50 7.26 4.93
CA LEU A 189 9.52 7.50 5.96
C LEU A 189 10.36 6.23 6.16
N LEU A 190 11.64 6.45 6.43
CA LEU A 190 12.54 5.47 7.01
C LEU A 190 12.93 6.00 8.39
N LEU A 191 12.53 5.29 9.44
CA LEU A 191 12.88 5.62 10.81
C LEU A 191 13.91 4.64 11.37
N HIS A 192 14.81 5.17 12.16
CA HIS A 192 15.77 4.40 12.94
C HIS A 192 16.00 5.08 14.28
N ARG A 193 15.81 4.35 15.38
CA ARG A 193 16.01 4.85 16.76
C ARG A 193 15.24 6.15 17.05
N GLY A 194 14.01 6.24 16.56
CA GLY A 194 13.14 7.40 16.76
C GLY A 194 13.39 8.58 15.80
N GLU A 195 14.46 8.55 14.99
CA GLU A 195 14.82 9.61 14.06
C GLU A 195 14.41 9.28 12.62
N ILE A 196 14.06 10.31 11.85
CA ILE A 196 13.78 10.20 10.42
C ILE A 196 15.11 10.19 9.65
N VAL A 197 15.45 9.04 9.06
CA VAL A 197 16.64 8.88 8.22
C VAL A 197 16.40 9.35 6.80
N ALA A 198 15.21 9.05 6.25
CA ALA A 198 14.82 9.48 4.92
C ALA A 198 13.32 9.74 4.86
N LYS A 199 12.93 10.70 4.01
CA LYS A 199 11.54 11.04 3.74
C LYS A 199 11.32 11.28 2.26
N PHE A 200 10.10 10.97 1.80
CA PHE A 200 9.61 11.27 0.46
C PHE A 200 8.11 11.50 0.52
N ALA A 201 7.55 12.25 -0.41
CA ALA A 201 6.11 12.41 -0.53
C ALA A 201 5.67 12.35 -1.99
N HIS A 202 4.51 11.76 -2.24
CA HIS A 202 3.90 11.78 -3.55
C HIS A 202 2.41 12.13 -3.51
N ARG A 203 1.91 12.55 -4.65
CA ARG A 203 0.49 12.68 -4.96
C ARG A 203 0.10 11.66 -6.02
N ARG A 204 -1.01 10.96 -5.83
CA ARG A 204 -1.61 10.12 -6.87
C ARG A 204 -2.36 10.98 -7.87
N ILE A 205 -2.03 10.87 -9.15
CA ILE A 205 -2.70 11.54 -10.26
C ILE A 205 -3.77 10.64 -10.85
N ARG A 206 -3.46 9.34 -11.04
CA ARG A 206 -4.40 8.32 -11.47
C ARG A 206 -4.29 7.07 -10.62
N GLU A 207 -5.41 6.41 -10.38
CA GLU A 207 -5.53 5.21 -9.55
C GLU A 207 -6.27 4.09 -10.29
N LYS A 208 -6.00 2.85 -9.92
CA LYS A 208 -6.70 1.65 -10.38
C LYS A 208 -7.31 0.93 -9.16
N PRO A 209 -8.65 0.82 -9.04
CA PRO A 209 -9.67 1.44 -9.89
C PRO A 209 -9.71 2.98 -9.75
N PRO A 210 -10.35 3.69 -10.71
CA PRO A 210 -10.47 5.17 -10.68
C PRO A 210 -11.20 5.76 -9.47
N SER A 211 -12.00 4.96 -8.77
CA SER A 211 -12.70 5.34 -7.53
C SER A 211 -11.80 5.47 -6.30
N GLY A 212 -10.57 4.99 -6.40
CA GLY A 212 -9.58 4.92 -5.32
C GLY A 212 -8.96 3.53 -5.25
N GLY A 213 -7.64 3.46 -5.24
CA GLY A 213 -6.91 2.21 -5.23
C GLY A 213 -5.41 2.42 -5.36
N VAL A 214 -4.74 1.54 -6.11
CA VAL A 214 -3.30 1.65 -6.34
C VAL A 214 -3.00 2.83 -7.28
N GLY A 215 -2.00 3.64 -6.94
CA GLY A 215 -1.54 4.71 -7.83
C GLY A 215 -0.88 4.13 -9.08
N VAL A 216 -1.35 4.52 -10.27
CA VAL A 216 -0.80 4.09 -11.56
C VAL A 216 -0.07 5.21 -12.28
N LEU A 217 -0.33 6.45 -11.91
CA LEU A 217 0.48 7.62 -12.23
C LEU A 217 0.60 8.47 -10.96
N CYS A 218 1.82 8.66 -10.49
CA CYS A 218 2.12 9.41 -9.29
C CYS A 218 3.15 10.51 -9.58
N GLU A 219 3.13 11.57 -8.77
CA GLU A 219 4.05 12.70 -8.87
C GLU A 219 4.72 12.94 -7.51
N GLY A 220 6.04 13.05 -7.49
CA GLY A 220 6.79 13.49 -6.33
C GLY A 220 6.45 14.93 -5.97
N ILE A 221 6.07 15.18 -4.75
CA ILE A 221 5.71 16.51 -4.25
C ILE A 221 6.54 16.85 -3.02
N GLU A 222 6.68 18.14 -2.73
CA GLU A 222 7.19 18.52 -1.42
C GLU A 222 6.26 17.97 -0.32
N ALA A 223 6.82 17.39 0.74
CA ALA A 223 6.03 16.80 1.81
C ALA A 223 5.22 17.89 2.52
N PRO A 224 3.86 17.85 2.47
CA PRO A 224 3.05 18.82 3.17
C PRO A 224 3.33 18.75 4.68
N VAL A 225 3.61 19.89 5.29
CA VAL A 225 4.04 19.97 6.71
C VAL A 225 3.07 19.26 7.65
N GLU A 226 1.76 19.50 7.50
CA GLU A 226 0.73 18.87 8.35
C GLU A 226 0.68 17.34 8.19
N ALA A 227 0.82 16.84 6.97
CA ALA A 227 0.80 15.41 6.71
C ALA A 227 2.09 14.74 7.22
N LEU A 228 3.24 15.38 7.05
CA LEU A 228 4.52 14.88 7.55
C LEU A 228 4.54 14.86 9.08
N ASP A 229 4.07 15.92 9.74
CA ASP A 229 3.97 15.99 11.21
C ASP A 229 3.03 14.89 11.74
N SER A 230 1.86 14.73 11.12
CA SER A 230 0.90 13.69 11.48
C SER A 230 1.48 12.28 11.30
N ALA A 231 2.17 12.01 10.17
CA ALA A 231 2.82 10.74 9.92
C ALA A 231 3.93 10.45 10.95
N THR A 232 4.73 11.47 11.27
CA THR A 232 5.81 11.36 12.25
C THR A 232 5.27 11.04 13.65
N LYS A 233 4.26 11.78 14.13
CA LYS A 233 3.61 11.53 15.43
C LYS A 233 3.04 10.11 15.53
N LEU A 234 2.37 9.65 14.48
CA LEU A 234 1.82 8.29 14.43
C LEU A 234 2.92 7.24 14.52
N LEU A 235 3.96 7.34 13.69
CA LEU A 235 5.05 6.36 13.68
C LEU A 235 5.87 6.39 14.98
N GLN A 236 6.08 7.55 15.58
CA GLN A 236 6.70 7.66 16.90
C GLN A 236 5.84 7.02 18.00
N LYS A 237 4.51 7.19 17.94
CA LYS A 237 3.59 6.53 18.88
C LYS A 237 3.67 5.01 18.83
N PHE A 238 3.93 4.44 17.66
CA PHE A 238 4.18 3.01 17.47
C PHE A 238 5.65 2.61 17.72
N ASP A 239 6.52 3.53 18.13
CA ASP A 239 7.97 3.31 18.26
C ASP A 239 8.52 2.60 17.01
N TRP A 240 8.22 3.19 15.84
CA TRP A 240 8.47 2.57 14.54
C TRP A 240 9.94 2.52 14.18
N THR A 241 10.35 1.40 13.61
CA THR A 241 11.68 1.23 13.00
C THR A 241 11.51 0.60 11.62
N GLY A 242 12.32 1.05 10.64
CA GLY A 242 12.25 0.63 9.26
C GLY A 242 11.38 1.53 8.41
N VAL A 243 10.97 1.03 7.23
CA VAL A 243 10.18 1.79 6.27
C VAL A 243 8.69 1.76 6.62
N ALA A 244 8.01 2.87 6.33
CA ALA A 244 6.56 2.94 6.37
C ALA A 244 6.04 3.95 5.33
N MET A 245 4.87 3.67 4.77
CA MET A 245 4.05 4.61 4.04
C MET A 245 2.84 4.95 4.89
N VAL A 246 2.65 6.23 5.19
CA VAL A 246 1.42 6.75 5.80
C VAL A 246 0.58 7.40 4.71
N GLU A 247 -0.62 6.89 4.50
CA GLU A 247 -1.51 7.32 3.44
C GLU A 247 -2.56 8.30 3.97
N PHE A 248 -2.69 9.42 3.27
CA PHE A 248 -3.70 10.44 3.52
C PHE A 248 -4.53 10.70 2.26
N LYS A 249 -5.72 11.28 2.45
CA LYS A 249 -6.45 12.00 1.41
C LYS A 249 -6.57 13.47 1.79
N LEU A 250 -6.26 14.36 0.84
CA LEU A 250 -6.50 15.79 1.02
C LEU A 250 -7.99 16.07 0.74
N ASP A 251 -8.76 16.21 1.80
CA ASP A 251 -10.20 16.49 1.70
C ASP A 251 -10.44 17.84 1.02
N ARG A 252 -11.23 17.85 -0.05
CA ARG A 252 -11.54 19.07 -0.81
C ARG A 252 -12.42 20.06 -0.04
N ARG A 253 -13.19 19.59 0.96
CA ARG A 253 -14.16 20.38 1.73
C ARG A 253 -13.47 21.29 2.74
N ASP A 254 -12.52 20.73 3.51
CA ASP A 254 -11.84 21.43 4.62
C ASP A 254 -10.33 21.62 4.41
N ARG A 255 -9.80 21.11 3.31
CA ARG A 255 -8.39 21.14 2.93
C ARG A 255 -7.45 20.47 3.93
N ARG A 256 -7.97 19.56 4.76
CA ARG A 256 -7.21 18.80 5.73
C ARG A 256 -6.76 17.44 5.17
N PHE A 257 -5.63 16.95 5.64
CA PHE A 257 -5.10 15.62 5.32
C PHE A 257 -5.74 14.59 6.25
N LYS A 258 -6.72 13.83 5.75
CA LYS A 258 -7.38 12.75 6.49
C LYS A 258 -6.59 11.47 6.38
N LEU A 259 -6.24 10.88 7.53
CA LEU A 259 -5.51 9.61 7.59
C LEU A 259 -6.34 8.46 7.02
N MET A 260 -5.72 7.63 6.16
CA MET A 260 -6.35 6.45 5.59
C MET A 260 -5.80 5.14 6.18
N GLU A 261 -4.48 4.96 6.16
CA GLU A 261 -3.80 3.75 6.65
C GLU A 261 -2.29 3.95 6.81
N ILE A 262 -1.64 3.00 7.49
CA ILE A 262 -0.19 2.83 7.50
C ILE A 262 0.16 1.49 6.83
N ASN A 263 1.08 1.54 5.88
CA ASN A 263 1.66 0.38 5.22
C ASN A 263 3.11 0.20 5.72
N GLY A 264 3.32 -0.78 6.61
CA GLY A 264 4.62 -1.06 7.25
C GLY A 264 5.56 -1.89 6.38
N ARG A 265 5.62 -1.61 5.09
CA ARG A 265 6.39 -2.30 4.05
C ARG A 265 6.73 -1.36 2.92
N PHE A 266 7.52 -1.85 1.98
CA PHE A 266 7.67 -1.14 0.70
C PHE A 266 6.33 -1.07 -0.05
N TRP A 267 6.17 -0.08 -0.92
CA TRP A 267 4.92 0.30 -1.57
C TRP A 267 5.04 0.25 -3.10
N GLY A 268 3.90 0.27 -3.79
CA GLY A 268 3.84 0.11 -5.25
C GLY A 268 4.61 1.19 -6.03
N SER A 269 4.54 2.45 -5.60
CA SER A 269 5.25 3.57 -6.23
C SER A 269 6.69 3.79 -5.69
N LEU A 270 7.35 2.72 -5.22
CA LEU A 270 8.71 2.80 -4.65
C LEU A 270 9.72 3.37 -5.63
N GLN A 271 9.56 3.01 -6.91
CA GLN A 271 10.47 3.47 -7.95
C GLN A 271 10.45 4.98 -8.16
N LEU A 272 9.31 5.63 -7.89
CA LEU A 272 9.23 7.10 -7.93
C LEU A 272 10.18 7.73 -6.90
N ALA A 273 10.20 7.21 -5.66
CA ALA A 273 11.11 7.70 -4.63
C ALA A 273 12.59 7.50 -5.02
N ILE A 274 12.93 6.31 -5.55
CA ILE A 274 14.29 6.00 -6.03
C ILE A 274 14.68 6.95 -7.17
N SER A 275 13.81 7.15 -8.15
CA SER A 275 14.06 8.05 -9.28
C SER A 275 14.17 9.51 -8.86
N SER A 276 13.52 9.90 -7.75
CA SER A 276 13.61 11.23 -7.14
C SER A 276 14.81 11.40 -6.21
N GLY A 277 15.69 10.38 -6.08
CA GLY A 277 16.92 10.47 -5.29
C GLY A 277 16.86 9.89 -3.88
N VAL A 278 15.76 9.19 -3.52
CA VAL A 278 15.63 8.52 -2.20
C VAL A 278 15.52 7.02 -2.38
N ASP A 279 16.65 6.32 -2.31
CA ASP A 279 16.72 4.86 -2.41
C ASP A 279 16.44 4.20 -1.05
N PHE A 280 15.17 4.09 -0.66
CA PHE A 280 14.76 3.48 0.61
C PHE A 280 15.26 2.04 0.80
N PRO A 281 15.22 1.15 -0.21
CA PRO A 281 15.77 -0.19 -0.07
C PRO A 281 17.26 -0.20 0.26
N TYR A 282 18.04 0.63 -0.41
CA TYR A 282 19.47 0.70 -0.17
C TYR A 282 19.79 1.30 1.21
N LEU A 283 19.13 2.38 1.59
CA LEU A 283 19.27 2.99 2.92
C LEU A 283 18.89 2.01 4.04
N LEU A 284 17.79 1.27 3.87
CA LEU A 284 17.38 0.25 4.84
C LEU A 284 18.39 -0.91 4.90
N PHE A 285 18.96 -1.30 3.77
CA PHE A 285 20.04 -2.30 3.73
C PHE A 285 21.27 -1.82 4.49
N GLN A 286 21.73 -0.60 4.28
CA GLN A 286 22.87 -0.02 5.00
C GLN A 286 22.64 0.01 6.51
N LEU A 287 21.43 0.41 6.96
CA LEU A 287 21.05 0.36 8.38
C LEU A 287 21.13 -1.06 8.93
N ALA A 288 20.57 -2.02 8.19
CA ALA A 288 20.55 -3.43 8.60
C ALA A 288 21.96 -4.04 8.66
N ALA A 289 22.86 -3.60 7.80
CA ALA A 289 24.26 -4.02 7.75
C ALA A 289 25.14 -3.28 8.80
N GLY A 290 24.58 -2.33 9.55
CA GLY A 290 25.36 -1.52 10.50
C GLY A 290 26.32 -0.53 9.82
N GLU A 291 26.07 -0.21 8.55
CA GLU A 291 26.88 0.75 7.79
C GLU A 291 26.52 2.19 8.17
N LYS A 292 27.50 3.10 8.02
CA LYS A 292 27.23 4.53 8.17
C LYS A 292 26.41 5.04 6.99
N ILE A 293 25.28 5.68 7.29
CA ILE A 293 24.41 6.29 6.29
C ILE A 293 24.75 7.77 6.14
N ASP A 294 24.71 8.26 4.89
CA ASP A 294 24.61 9.68 4.59
C ASP A 294 23.15 9.95 4.16
N PRO A 295 22.29 10.51 5.05
CA PRO A 295 20.88 10.71 4.75
C PRO A 295 20.70 11.65 3.56
N PRO A 296 19.73 11.39 2.65
CA PRO A 296 19.43 12.30 1.56
C PRO A 296 19.06 13.70 2.08
N ARG A 297 19.71 14.74 1.56
CA ARG A 297 19.42 16.13 1.97
C ARG A 297 18.09 16.67 1.41
N GLY A 298 17.54 16.00 0.40
CA GLY A 298 16.30 16.33 -0.29
C GLY A 298 16.01 15.32 -1.38
N TYR A 299 15.04 15.62 -2.22
CA TYR A 299 14.65 14.81 -3.39
C TYR A 299 14.07 15.68 -4.50
N ASP A 300 14.03 15.17 -5.74
CA ASP A 300 13.49 15.87 -6.89
C ASP A 300 11.95 15.90 -6.81
N VAL A 301 11.41 17.13 -6.77
CA VAL A 301 9.97 17.41 -6.76
C VAL A 301 9.48 17.61 -8.19
N GLY A 302 8.25 17.14 -8.48
CA GLY A 302 7.63 17.27 -9.80
C GLY A 302 7.93 16.11 -10.75
N LEU A 303 8.86 15.21 -10.38
CA LEU A 303 9.09 13.99 -11.14
C LEU A 303 7.85 13.09 -11.08
N ARG A 304 7.50 12.46 -12.20
CA ARG A 304 6.36 11.56 -12.33
C ARG A 304 6.82 10.14 -12.62
N SER A 305 6.08 9.16 -12.09
CA SER A 305 6.26 7.76 -12.43
C SER A 305 4.93 7.14 -12.85
N ARG A 306 4.97 6.29 -13.88
CA ARG A 306 3.83 5.62 -14.48
C ARG A 306 4.03 4.12 -14.48
N TRP A 307 3.03 3.39 -13.98
CA TRP A 307 2.88 1.96 -14.19
C TRP A 307 1.98 1.73 -15.42
N GLU A 308 2.58 1.42 -16.56
CA GLU A 308 1.95 1.44 -17.89
C GLU A 308 0.72 0.53 -17.97
N LEU A 309 0.84 -0.73 -17.53
CA LEU A 309 -0.25 -1.69 -17.63
C LEU A 309 -1.37 -1.38 -16.63
N GLY A 310 -1.03 -0.88 -15.44
CA GLY A 310 -2.02 -0.38 -14.49
C GLY A 310 -2.78 0.84 -15.02
N ASP A 311 -2.08 1.76 -15.71
CA ASP A 311 -2.69 2.94 -16.33
C ASP A 311 -3.55 2.56 -17.55
N LEU A 312 -3.18 1.51 -18.29
CA LEU A 312 -4.01 0.94 -19.34
C LEU A 312 -5.33 0.38 -18.77
N ASP A 313 -5.26 -0.32 -17.64
CA ASP A 313 -6.47 -0.79 -16.95
C ASP A 313 -7.35 0.37 -16.45
N HIS A 314 -6.72 1.43 -15.91
CA HIS A 314 -7.45 2.66 -15.56
C HIS A 314 -8.21 3.19 -16.79
N LEU A 315 -7.53 3.31 -17.94
CA LEU A 315 -8.14 3.77 -19.19
C LEU A 315 -9.31 2.86 -19.60
N PHE A 316 -9.14 1.53 -19.61
CA PHE A 316 -10.18 0.59 -19.98
C PHE A 316 -11.40 0.69 -19.06
N LEU A 317 -11.19 0.82 -17.74
CA LEU A 317 -12.30 1.03 -16.80
C LEU A 317 -13.05 2.34 -17.12
N ARG A 318 -12.31 3.42 -17.38
CA ARG A 318 -12.89 4.75 -17.72
C ARG A 318 -13.66 4.75 -19.04
N LEU A 319 -13.25 3.95 -20.01
CA LEU A 319 -13.93 3.85 -21.30
C LEU A 319 -15.15 2.93 -21.25
N ARG A 320 -15.10 1.83 -20.49
CA ARG A 320 -16.17 0.79 -20.46
C ARG A 320 -17.28 1.09 -19.46
N LYS A 321 -16.95 1.69 -18.30
CA LYS A 321 -17.89 1.93 -17.21
C LYS A 321 -18.37 3.37 -17.17
N THR A 322 -19.54 3.58 -16.61
CA THR A 322 -20.12 4.91 -16.37
C THR A 322 -19.46 5.58 -15.15
N PRO A 323 -19.54 6.93 -15.02
CA PRO A 323 -19.06 7.61 -13.83
C PRO A 323 -19.71 7.10 -12.54
N SER A 324 -21.00 6.74 -12.56
CA SER A 324 -21.72 6.18 -11.41
C SER A 324 -21.17 4.81 -11.01
N GLU A 325 -21.00 3.87 -11.97
CA GLU A 325 -20.42 2.55 -11.68
C GLU A 325 -18.99 2.61 -11.11
N LEU A 326 -18.26 3.66 -11.46
CA LEU A 326 -16.91 3.90 -10.94
C LEU A 326 -16.93 4.81 -9.71
N ALA A 327 -18.10 5.18 -9.21
CA ALA A 327 -18.25 6.11 -8.09
C ALA A 327 -17.32 7.34 -8.25
N LEU A 328 -17.30 7.97 -9.42
CA LEU A 328 -16.41 9.10 -9.69
C LEU A 328 -17.00 10.40 -9.17
N PRO A 329 -16.15 11.37 -8.75
CA PRO A 329 -16.62 12.69 -8.41
C PRO A 329 -17.21 13.42 -9.62
N ALA A 330 -18.10 14.37 -9.39
CA ALA A 330 -18.83 15.09 -10.45
C ALA A 330 -17.91 15.85 -11.42
N ASP A 331 -16.75 16.29 -10.95
CA ASP A 331 -15.73 16.98 -11.74
C ASP A 331 -14.69 16.05 -12.40
N ALA A 332 -14.94 14.74 -12.39
CA ALA A 332 -14.02 13.77 -13.01
C ALA A 332 -13.79 14.10 -14.50
N PRO A 333 -12.55 13.96 -15.01
CA PRO A 333 -12.22 14.23 -16.41
C PRO A 333 -13.13 13.46 -17.38
N SER A 334 -13.50 14.07 -18.50
CA SER A 334 -14.24 13.36 -19.56
C SER A 334 -13.43 12.23 -20.16
N ARG A 335 -14.09 11.25 -20.77
CA ARG A 335 -13.43 10.11 -21.46
C ARG A 335 -12.39 10.56 -22.49
N GLY A 336 -12.74 11.58 -23.30
CA GLY A 336 -11.82 12.14 -24.29
C GLY A 336 -10.58 12.79 -23.66
N LYS A 337 -10.74 13.48 -22.53
CA LYS A 337 -9.62 14.05 -21.77
C LYS A 337 -8.70 12.95 -21.22
N VAL A 338 -9.28 11.89 -20.63
CA VAL A 338 -8.52 10.74 -20.10
C VAL A 338 -7.72 10.06 -21.21
N LEU A 339 -8.33 9.84 -22.39
CA LEU A 339 -7.65 9.26 -23.56
C LEU A 339 -6.48 10.13 -24.03
N LYS A 340 -6.71 11.45 -24.14
CA LYS A 340 -5.66 12.39 -24.52
C LYS A 340 -4.50 12.38 -23.52
N GLU A 341 -4.79 12.45 -22.23
CA GLU A 341 -3.77 12.41 -21.16
C GLU A 341 -3.01 11.08 -21.13
N PHE A 342 -3.70 9.96 -21.38
CA PHE A 342 -3.06 8.66 -21.50
C PHE A 342 -2.08 8.60 -22.67
N ALA A 343 -2.50 9.10 -23.86
CA ALA A 343 -1.66 9.12 -25.05
C ALA A 343 -0.48 10.08 -24.89
N SER A 344 -0.70 11.27 -24.35
CA SER A 344 0.37 12.26 -24.14
C SER A 344 1.45 11.77 -23.17
N ALA A 345 1.09 10.90 -22.23
CA ALA A 345 2.05 10.34 -21.27
C ALA A 345 3.13 9.44 -21.90
N PHE A 346 2.95 8.97 -23.13
CA PHE A 346 4.00 8.20 -23.85
C PHE A 346 5.12 9.07 -24.43
N ILE A 347 4.83 10.35 -24.66
CA ILE A 347 5.79 11.30 -25.26
C ILE A 347 6.27 12.36 -24.27
N ASP A 348 5.81 12.31 -23.03
CA ASP A 348 6.22 13.23 -21.98
C ASP A 348 7.53 12.73 -21.33
N PRO A 349 8.68 13.41 -21.59
CA PRO A 349 9.98 12.98 -21.09
C PRO A 349 10.12 13.14 -19.55
N SER A 350 9.20 13.86 -18.90
CA SER A 350 9.18 14.02 -17.45
C SER A 350 8.56 12.81 -16.71
N ILE A 351 7.97 11.86 -17.45
CA ILE A 351 7.35 10.68 -16.89
C ILE A 351 8.32 9.49 -16.94
N HIS A 352 8.73 9.03 -15.79
CA HIS A 352 9.53 7.82 -15.64
C HIS A 352 8.62 6.58 -15.64
N HIS A 353 9.18 5.46 -16.10
CA HIS A 353 8.49 4.18 -16.11
C HIS A 353 8.73 3.44 -14.78
N GLU A 354 7.69 2.82 -14.23
CA GLU A 354 7.79 2.11 -12.97
C GLU A 354 8.50 0.75 -13.13
N VAL A 355 8.15 0.02 -14.19
CA VAL A 355 8.69 -1.33 -14.45
C VAL A 355 9.72 -1.32 -15.59
N PHE A 356 9.46 -0.60 -16.67
CA PHE A 356 10.34 -0.60 -17.84
C PHE A 356 11.67 0.10 -17.57
N ARG A 357 12.77 -0.57 -17.87
CA ARG A 357 14.14 -0.05 -17.85
C ARG A 357 14.91 -0.51 -19.08
N TRP A 358 15.51 0.41 -19.82
CA TRP A 358 16.38 0.06 -20.93
C TRP A 358 17.57 -0.81 -20.50
N SER A 359 18.09 -0.56 -19.32
CA SER A 359 19.20 -1.34 -18.75
C SER A 359 18.78 -2.73 -18.22
N ASP A 360 17.47 -2.95 -17.98
CA ASP A 360 16.92 -4.19 -17.45
C ASP A 360 15.46 -4.41 -17.93
N PRO A 361 15.25 -4.75 -19.20
CA PRO A 361 13.91 -4.87 -19.76
C PRO A 361 13.18 -6.17 -19.38
N GLY A 362 13.86 -7.15 -18.79
CA GLY A 362 13.32 -8.46 -18.43
C GLY A 362 12.05 -8.42 -17.61
N PRO A 363 11.97 -7.62 -16.51
CA PRO A 363 10.75 -7.46 -15.71
C PRO A 363 9.55 -6.98 -16.51
N PHE A 364 9.72 -5.98 -17.37
CA PHE A 364 8.64 -5.46 -18.21
C PHE A 364 8.11 -6.49 -19.22
N PHE A 365 8.98 -7.21 -19.91
CA PHE A 365 8.54 -8.26 -20.84
C PHE A 365 7.83 -9.41 -20.13
N PHE A 366 8.27 -9.76 -18.93
CA PHE A 366 7.58 -10.73 -18.09
C PHE A 366 6.17 -10.24 -17.74
N GLU A 367 6.04 -9.01 -17.26
CA GLU A 367 4.75 -8.41 -16.91
C GLU A 367 3.81 -8.32 -18.11
N ALA A 368 4.30 -7.83 -19.26
CA ALA A 368 3.51 -7.71 -20.48
C ALA A 368 3.01 -9.07 -20.98
N GLN A 369 3.84 -10.12 -20.92
CA GLN A 369 3.45 -11.47 -21.30
C GLN A 369 2.30 -11.99 -20.40
N HIS A 370 2.41 -11.81 -19.08
CA HIS A 370 1.37 -12.26 -18.14
C HIS A 370 0.09 -11.44 -18.31
N TYR A 371 0.21 -10.14 -18.46
CA TYR A 371 -0.94 -9.26 -18.72
C TYR A 371 -1.74 -9.70 -19.95
N LEU A 372 -1.05 -10.05 -21.04
CA LEU A 372 -1.70 -10.55 -22.25
C LEU A 372 -2.34 -11.92 -22.04
N SER A 373 -1.71 -12.82 -21.26
CA SER A 373 -2.31 -14.13 -20.96
C SER A 373 -3.55 -14.05 -20.08
N ASP A 374 -3.66 -13.04 -19.22
CA ASP A 374 -4.82 -12.81 -18.36
C ASP A 374 -6.00 -12.14 -19.11
N LEU A 375 -5.76 -11.57 -20.29
CA LEU A 375 -6.78 -10.97 -21.15
C LEU A 375 -7.46 -11.98 -22.09
N ILE A 376 -6.81 -13.13 -22.35
CA ILE A 376 -7.28 -14.22 -23.22
C ILE A 376 -7.98 -15.28 -22.38
#